data_bd718182400269d6a42b6ea0eb000a21
#
_entry.id   bd718182400269d6a42b6ea0eb000a21
#
_cell.length_a   1.000
_cell.length_b   1.000
_cell.length_c   1.000
_cell.angle_alpha   90.00
_cell.angle_beta   90.00
_cell.angle_gamma   90.00
#
_symmetry.space_group_name_H-M   'P 1'
#
loop_
_entity.id
_entity.type
_entity.pdbx_description
1 polymer ?
#
loop_
_entity_poly.entity_id
_entity_poly.type
_entity_poly.pdbx_seq_one_letter_code
_entity_poly.pdbx_strand_id
1 'polypeptide(L)'
;RIEAALILLDVDYISARHAIIESRKSSPIELGLDWAVKITNEDFIGKNMLINERSNGSKWTFRGIEIRWEPLEESFKEVGLPPNLPNTAWRNSTPLYKNEVQIGYATSGCWSPLLKKYIALAHVEKKHAAIGTNLDFEIKVEHMRKLTPATIVETPFFNPERKRSCPK
;
A
#
# COMPACT_ATOMS: atom_id res chain seq x y z
N ARG A 1 -0.97 -1.05 -13.35
CA ARG A 1 -1.02 0.12 -12.44
C ARG A 1 -0.33 -0.15 -11.09
N ILE A 2 -0.61 -1.30 -10.42
CA ILE A 2 -0.02 -1.64 -9.12
C ILE A 2 1.50 -1.68 -9.21
N GLU A 3 2.08 -2.36 -10.18
CA GLU A 3 3.52 -2.46 -10.42
C GLU A 3 4.22 -1.08 -10.50
N ALA A 4 3.54 -0.10 -11.08
CA ALA A 4 4.02 1.28 -11.18
C ALA A 4 3.64 2.14 -9.98
N ALA A 5 2.98 1.58 -8.96
CA ALA A 5 2.46 2.26 -7.77
C ALA A 5 1.57 3.48 -8.11
N LEU A 6 0.82 3.42 -9.20
CA LEU A 6 -0.15 4.46 -9.54
C LEU A 6 -1.38 4.33 -8.66
N ILE A 7 -1.60 5.31 -7.80
CA ILE A 7 -2.72 5.36 -6.86
C ILE A 7 -4.03 5.75 -7.53
N LEU A 8 -5.15 5.27 -6.99
CA LEU A 8 -6.50 5.59 -7.44
C LEU A 8 -7.27 6.33 -6.35
N LEU A 9 -7.95 7.40 -6.75
CA LEU A 9 -8.93 8.09 -5.92
C LEU A 9 -10.07 7.13 -5.54
N ASP A 10 -10.54 7.24 -4.30
CA ASP A 10 -11.61 6.42 -3.69
C ASP A 10 -11.31 4.91 -3.58
N VAL A 11 -10.08 4.50 -3.92
CA VAL A 11 -9.57 3.14 -3.74
C VAL A 11 -8.37 3.17 -2.79
N ASP A 12 -7.27 3.80 -3.24
CA ASP A 12 -6.03 3.85 -2.47
C ASP A 12 -5.98 5.05 -1.51
N TYR A 13 -6.77 6.07 -1.77
CA TYR A 13 -6.90 7.24 -0.90
C TYR A 13 -8.25 7.94 -1.06
N ILE A 14 -8.66 8.67 -0.05
CA ILE A 14 -9.86 9.48 -0.07
C ILE A 14 -9.46 10.96 0.01
N SER A 15 -9.87 11.73 -1.00
CA SER A 15 -9.59 13.17 -1.03
C SER A 15 -10.43 13.93 0.00
N ALA A 16 -9.95 15.10 0.42
CA ALA A 16 -10.68 15.98 1.31
C ALA A 16 -12.06 16.37 0.76
N ARG A 17 -12.25 16.38 -0.56
CA ARG A 17 -13.53 16.67 -1.23
C ARG A 17 -14.57 15.56 -1.06
N HIS A 18 -14.13 14.30 -1.02
CA HIS A 18 -15.00 13.12 -0.99
C HIS A 18 -15.13 12.52 0.41
N ALA A 19 -14.23 12.84 1.32
CA ALA A 19 -14.25 12.27 2.66
C ALA A 19 -15.38 12.89 3.52
N ILE A 20 -16.36 12.08 3.87
CA ILE A 20 -17.42 12.45 4.82
C ILE A 20 -16.88 12.45 6.25
N ILE A 21 -15.94 11.53 6.54
CA ILE A 21 -15.32 11.36 7.87
C ILE A 21 -13.91 11.96 7.82
N GLU A 22 -13.65 12.93 8.71
CA GLU A 22 -12.37 13.65 8.78
C GLU A 22 -11.16 12.72 8.87
N SER A 23 -11.24 11.70 9.72
CA SER A 23 -10.14 10.74 9.95
C SER A 23 -9.84 9.84 8.75
N ARG A 24 -10.66 9.87 7.70
CA ARG A 24 -10.43 9.12 6.45
C ARG A 24 -9.78 9.94 5.35
N LYS A 25 -9.60 11.23 5.54
CA LYS A 25 -8.88 12.07 4.58
C LYS A 25 -7.42 11.64 4.53
N SER A 26 -6.93 11.43 3.33
CA SER A 26 -5.50 11.18 3.11
C SER A 26 -4.81 12.47 2.72
N SER A 27 -3.64 12.72 3.30
CA SER A 27 -2.79 13.84 2.92
C SER A 27 -1.81 13.44 1.83
N PRO A 28 -1.31 14.40 1.03
CA PRO A 28 -0.23 14.12 0.09
C PRO A 28 1.05 13.62 0.77
N ILE A 29 1.31 13.99 2.03
CA ILE A 29 2.47 13.55 2.80
C ILE A 29 2.34 12.05 3.13
N GLU A 30 1.18 11.61 3.61
CA GLU A 30 0.90 10.19 3.84
C GLU A 30 1.09 9.33 2.60
N LEU A 31 0.71 9.87 1.44
CA LEU A 31 0.77 9.18 0.14
C LEU A 31 2.17 9.20 -0.51
N GLY A 32 3.16 9.86 0.11
CA GLY A 32 4.49 10.04 -0.49
C GLY A 32 4.51 11.01 -1.68
N LEU A 33 3.51 11.91 -1.75
CA LEU A 33 3.39 12.96 -2.77
C LEU A 33 3.82 14.34 -2.25
N ASP A 34 4.56 14.40 -1.15
CA ASP A 34 5.03 15.63 -0.53
C ASP A 34 5.94 16.45 -1.46
N TRP A 35 6.64 15.79 -2.40
CA TRP A 35 7.43 16.42 -3.44
C TRP A 35 6.61 17.37 -4.35
N ALA A 36 5.30 17.11 -4.50
CA ALA A 36 4.39 17.94 -5.29
C ALA A 36 3.86 19.15 -4.50
N VAL A 37 4.09 19.19 -3.18
CA VAL A 37 3.59 20.25 -2.29
C VAL A 37 4.66 21.31 -2.06
N LYS A 38 4.53 22.46 -2.72
CA LYS A 38 5.43 23.59 -2.56
C LYS A 38 4.92 24.55 -1.48
N ILE A 39 5.38 24.35 -0.24
CA ILE A 39 4.99 25.18 0.92
C ILE A 39 5.47 26.64 0.77
N THR A 40 6.53 26.87 -0.01
CA THR A 40 7.08 28.23 -0.28
C THR A 40 6.23 29.06 -1.23
N ASN A 41 5.27 28.46 -1.91
CA ASN A 41 4.35 29.20 -2.78
C ASN A 41 3.38 30.06 -1.99
N GLU A 42 2.62 30.89 -2.73
CA GLU A 42 1.51 31.69 -2.19
C GLU A 42 0.56 30.86 -1.33
N ASP A 43 -0.27 31.54 -0.55
CA ASP A 43 -1.20 30.84 0.34
C ASP A 43 -2.22 30.01 -0.45
N PHE A 44 -2.45 28.79 0.03
CA PHE A 44 -3.44 27.85 -0.50
C PHE A 44 -4.19 27.17 0.64
N ILE A 45 -5.39 26.69 0.33
CA ILE A 45 -6.23 25.99 1.31
C ILE A 45 -5.52 24.73 1.81
N GLY A 46 -5.36 24.60 3.14
CA GLY A 46 -4.70 23.45 3.77
C GLY A 46 -3.21 23.63 4.01
N LYS A 47 -2.57 24.72 3.59
CA LYS A 47 -1.12 24.95 3.76
C LYS A 47 -0.67 24.78 5.22
N ASN A 48 -1.35 25.39 6.17
CA ASN A 48 -0.99 25.32 7.60
C ASN A 48 -1.08 23.87 8.15
N MET A 49 -2.08 23.10 7.70
CA MET A 49 -2.22 21.70 8.09
C MET A 49 -1.05 20.85 7.56
N LEU A 50 -0.63 21.07 6.32
CA LEU A 50 0.49 20.36 5.72
C LEU A 50 1.84 20.76 6.35
N ILE A 51 2.02 22.03 6.74
CA ILE A 51 3.20 22.47 7.50
C ILE A 51 3.25 21.77 8.85
N ASN A 52 2.12 21.73 9.56
CA ASN A 52 2.03 21.07 10.85
C ASN A 52 2.28 19.55 10.74
N GLU A 53 1.68 18.90 9.75
CA GLU A 53 1.89 17.47 9.50
C GLU A 53 3.35 17.15 9.11
N ARG A 54 3.99 18.01 8.31
CA ARG A 54 5.41 17.86 7.95
C ARG A 54 6.31 17.95 9.18
N SER A 55 5.99 18.81 10.15
CA SER A 55 6.74 18.99 11.39
C SER A 55 6.51 17.85 12.39
N ASN A 56 5.25 17.44 12.58
CA ASN A 56 4.85 16.43 13.58
C ASN A 56 4.86 14.99 13.03
N GLY A 57 4.84 14.86 11.71
CA GLY A 57 4.74 13.60 10.98
C GLY A 57 3.30 13.12 10.82
N SER A 58 3.10 12.30 9.81
CA SER A 58 1.80 11.67 9.51
C SER A 58 1.57 10.45 10.38
N LYS A 59 0.32 10.11 10.64
CA LYS A 59 -0.06 8.86 11.30
C LYS A 59 0.20 7.65 10.42
N TRP A 60 -0.13 7.79 9.14
CA TRP A 60 -0.03 6.75 8.13
C TRP A 60 1.11 7.02 7.15
N THR A 61 1.59 5.96 6.53
CA THR A 61 2.53 6.03 5.41
C THR A 61 2.10 5.02 4.35
N PHE A 62 1.97 5.47 3.12
CA PHE A 62 1.62 4.62 1.99
C PHE A 62 2.85 3.84 1.52
N ARG A 63 2.71 2.51 1.38
CA ARG A 63 3.82 1.58 1.10
C ARG A 63 3.41 0.49 0.13
N GLY A 64 4.41 -0.09 -0.51
CA GLY A 64 4.31 -1.36 -1.22
C GLY A 64 4.43 -2.53 -0.24
N ILE A 65 3.65 -3.57 -0.49
CA ILE A 65 3.68 -4.83 0.27
C ILE A 65 3.94 -5.96 -0.72
N GLU A 66 4.90 -6.81 -0.41
CA GLU A 66 5.17 -8.07 -1.11
C GLU A 66 4.76 -9.23 -0.23
N ILE A 67 3.78 -10.01 -0.67
CA ILE A 67 3.27 -11.18 0.04
C ILE A 67 4.16 -12.38 -0.31
N ARG A 68 4.61 -13.11 0.70
CA ARG A 68 5.49 -14.27 0.52
C ARG A 68 4.73 -15.42 -0.11
N TRP A 69 5.30 -15.98 -1.17
CA TRP A 69 4.65 -17.02 -1.98
C TRP A 69 4.50 -18.33 -1.23
N GLU A 70 5.57 -18.84 -0.62
CA GLU A 70 5.58 -20.16 -0.01
C GLU A 70 4.55 -20.32 1.11
N PRO A 71 4.41 -19.41 2.09
CA PRO A 71 3.37 -19.51 3.11
C PRO A 71 1.95 -19.33 2.55
N LEU A 72 1.81 -18.50 1.49
CA LEU A 72 0.54 -18.34 0.81
C LEU A 72 0.13 -19.65 0.14
N GLU A 73 1.02 -20.28 -0.63
CA GLU A 73 0.79 -21.55 -1.30
C GLU A 73 0.46 -22.65 -0.29
N GLU A 74 1.17 -22.74 0.83
CA GLU A 74 0.89 -23.70 1.90
C GLU A 74 -0.50 -23.55 2.47
N SER A 75 -0.97 -22.30 2.64
CA SER A 75 -2.33 -22.03 3.11
C SER A 75 -3.42 -22.58 2.19
N PHE A 76 -3.19 -22.62 0.88
CA PHE A 76 -4.09 -23.24 -0.09
C PHE A 76 -3.93 -24.77 -0.12
N LYS A 77 -2.71 -25.26 -0.03
CA LYS A 77 -2.40 -26.70 -0.01
C LYS A 77 -3.02 -27.43 1.16
N GLU A 78 -3.11 -26.80 2.34
CA GLU A 78 -3.80 -27.35 3.53
C GLU A 78 -5.25 -27.75 3.26
N VAL A 79 -5.92 -27.09 2.31
CA VAL A 79 -7.29 -27.40 1.88
C VAL A 79 -7.35 -28.16 0.54
N GLY A 80 -6.20 -28.62 0.04
CA GLY A 80 -6.10 -29.40 -1.20
C GLY A 80 -6.31 -28.59 -2.49
N LEU A 81 -6.14 -27.27 -2.44
CA LEU A 81 -6.36 -26.38 -3.58
C LEU A 81 -5.05 -25.74 -4.06
N PRO A 82 -4.92 -25.44 -5.36
CA PRO A 82 -3.88 -24.55 -5.85
C PRO A 82 -4.19 -23.10 -5.48
N PRO A 83 -3.17 -22.24 -5.34
CA PRO A 83 -3.38 -20.81 -5.14
C PRO A 83 -4.25 -20.21 -6.25
N ASN A 84 -5.36 -19.61 -5.87
CA ASN A 84 -6.25 -18.90 -6.78
C ASN A 84 -6.18 -17.40 -6.48
N LEU A 85 -5.27 -16.69 -7.16
CA LEU A 85 -5.08 -15.27 -7.00
C LEU A 85 -5.71 -14.50 -8.16
N PRO A 86 -6.37 -13.36 -7.89
CA PRO A 86 -6.92 -12.52 -8.94
C PRO A 86 -5.79 -12.01 -9.87
N ASN A 87 -5.95 -12.21 -11.16
CA ASN A 87 -5.10 -11.62 -12.19
C ASN A 87 -5.47 -10.17 -12.53
N THR A 88 -6.62 -9.71 -12.04
CA THR A 88 -7.03 -8.30 -12.08
C THR A 88 -6.77 -7.66 -10.72
N ALA A 89 -6.44 -6.36 -10.71
CA ALA A 89 -6.23 -5.64 -9.47
C ALA A 89 -7.51 -5.58 -8.64
N TRP A 90 -7.48 -6.22 -7.45
CA TRP A 90 -8.56 -6.08 -6.48
C TRP A 90 -8.49 -4.71 -5.78
N ARG A 91 -9.64 -4.25 -5.24
CA ARG A 91 -9.83 -2.92 -4.66
C ARG A 91 -10.55 -2.99 -3.32
N ASN A 92 -10.29 -4.04 -2.57
CA ASN A 92 -10.91 -4.28 -1.26
C ASN A 92 -9.92 -3.94 -0.15
N SER A 93 -10.39 -3.29 0.90
CA SER A 93 -9.57 -3.06 2.08
C SER A 93 -9.26 -4.40 2.75
N THR A 94 -7.96 -4.71 2.89
CA THR A 94 -7.47 -5.95 3.50
C THR A 94 -6.58 -5.62 4.69
N PRO A 95 -6.91 -6.09 5.92
CA PRO A 95 -6.14 -5.78 7.11
C PRO A 95 -4.69 -6.28 7.04
N LEU A 96 -3.80 -5.53 7.69
CA LEU A 96 -2.39 -5.87 7.92
C LEU A 96 -2.14 -5.91 9.42
N TYR A 97 -1.45 -6.95 9.87
CA TYR A 97 -1.19 -7.19 11.30
C TYR A 97 0.30 -7.27 11.60
N LYS A 98 0.62 -7.01 12.85
CA LYS A 98 1.92 -7.31 13.45
C LYS A 98 1.69 -7.70 14.90
N ASN A 99 2.14 -8.90 15.29
CA ASN A 99 1.91 -9.44 16.63
C ASN A 99 0.41 -9.38 17.01
N GLU A 100 -0.47 -9.83 16.11
CA GLU A 100 -1.93 -9.87 16.27
C GLU A 100 -2.62 -8.49 16.36
N VAL A 101 -1.87 -7.40 16.30
CA VAL A 101 -2.41 -6.03 16.31
C VAL A 101 -2.50 -5.53 14.87
N GLN A 102 -3.66 -5.00 14.49
CA GLN A 102 -3.82 -4.37 13.19
C GLN A 102 -3.00 -3.07 13.12
N ILE A 103 -2.05 -3.02 12.20
CA ILE A 103 -1.13 -1.89 11.98
C ILE A 103 -1.37 -1.14 10.67
N GLY A 104 -2.33 -1.59 9.89
CA GLY A 104 -2.61 -0.99 8.60
C GLY A 104 -3.66 -1.74 7.79
N TYR A 105 -3.77 -1.37 6.54
CA TYR A 105 -4.65 -2.05 5.58
C TYR A 105 -4.14 -1.83 4.15
N ALA A 106 -4.16 -2.89 3.37
CA ALA A 106 -3.94 -2.82 1.93
C ALA A 106 -5.22 -2.36 1.23
N THR A 107 -5.07 -1.57 0.19
CA THR A 107 -6.18 -0.94 -0.54
C THR A 107 -6.41 -1.55 -1.91
N SER A 108 -5.34 -2.05 -2.50
CA SER A 108 -5.37 -2.68 -3.81
C SER A 108 -4.15 -3.59 -4.00
N GLY A 109 -4.30 -4.63 -4.78
CA GLY A 109 -3.20 -5.54 -5.08
C GLY A 109 -3.53 -6.48 -6.23
N CYS A 110 -2.54 -7.22 -6.66
CA CYS A 110 -2.67 -8.23 -7.71
C CYS A 110 -1.48 -9.18 -7.73
N TRP A 111 -1.65 -10.32 -8.39
CA TRP A 111 -0.52 -11.07 -8.89
C TRP A 111 0.15 -10.30 -10.03
N SER A 112 1.45 -10.07 -9.94
CA SER A 112 2.25 -9.45 -11.00
C SER A 112 2.95 -10.53 -11.82
N PRO A 113 2.52 -10.80 -13.07
CA PRO A 113 3.20 -11.75 -13.95
C PRO A 113 4.62 -11.30 -14.31
N LEU A 114 4.83 -9.97 -14.39
CA LEU A 114 6.13 -9.38 -14.71
C LEU A 114 7.15 -9.62 -13.60
N LEU A 115 6.75 -9.42 -12.35
CA LEU A 115 7.62 -9.58 -11.18
C LEU A 115 7.59 -11.00 -10.62
N LYS A 116 6.60 -11.81 -11.02
CA LYS A 116 6.29 -13.13 -10.44
C LYS A 116 6.09 -13.05 -8.92
N LYS A 117 5.34 -12.03 -8.48
CA LYS A 117 5.09 -11.74 -7.07
C LYS A 117 3.65 -11.32 -6.85
N TYR A 118 3.13 -11.63 -5.66
CA TYR A 118 1.87 -11.08 -5.20
C TYR A 118 2.16 -9.78 -4.45
N ILE A 119 1.64 -8.67 -4.97
CA ILE A 119 1.96 -7.32 -4.50
C ILE A 119 0.70 -6.54 -4.17
N ALA A 120 0.80 -5.63 -3.21
CA ALA A 120 -0.29 -4.76 -2.81
C ALA A 120 0.22 -3.35 -2.43
N LEU A 121 -0.67 -2.37 -2.54
CA LEU A 121 -0.49 -1.02 -2.02
C LEU A 121 -1.25 -0.90 -0.70
N ALA A 122 -0.67 -0.23 0.29
CA ALA A 122 -1.21 -0.22 1.64
C ALA A 122 -0.91 1.07 2.42
N HIS A 123 -1.81 1.43 3.32
CA HIS A 123 -1.55 2.36 4.42
C HIS A 123 -1.06 1.58 5.63
N VAL A 124 0.10 1.97 6.15
CA VAL A 124 0.72 1.35 7.32
C VAL A 124 1.01 2.44 8.36
N GLU A 125 0.78 2.17 9.63
CA GLU A 125 1.17 3.10 10.70
C GLU A 125 2.66 3.44 10.58
N LYS A 126 2.99 4.73 10.66
CA LYS A 126 4.35 5.24 10.42
C LYS A 126 5.44 4.51 11.22
N LYS A 127 5.14 4.14 12.48
CA LYS A 127 6.09 3.42 13.35
C LYS A 127 6.45 2.02 12.84
N HIS A 128 5.65 1.46 11.94
CA HIS A 128 5.85 0.12 11.35
C HIS A 128 6.18 0.16 9.85
N ALA A 129 6.25 1.35 9.25
CA ALA A 129 6.35 1.55 7.80
C ALA A 129 7.78 1.52 7.23
N ALA A 130 8.78 1.07 8.00
CA ALA A 130 10.15 0.93 7.50
C ALA A 130 10.26 -0.17 6.44
N ILE A 131 10.99 0.10 5.36
CA ILE A 131 11.27 -0.87 4.31
C ILE A 131 11.97 -2.09 4.91
N GLY A 132 11.58 -3.31 4.47
CA GLY A 132 12.06 -4.58 5.00
C GLY A 132 11.32 -5.06 6.26
N THR A 133 10.39 -4.29 6.81
CA THR A 133 9.57 -4.74 7.94
C THR A 133 8.68 -5.89 7.53
N ASN A 134 8.71 -6.98 8.31
CA ASN A 134 7.77 -8.09 8.17
C ASN A 134 6.46 -7.77 8.89
N LEU A 135 5.38 -8.18 8.28
CA LEU A 135 4.01 -8.08 8.79
C LEU A 135 3.19 -9.27 8.27
N ASP A 136 1.95 -9.39 8.73
CA ASP A 136 1.02 -10.42 8.30
C ASP A 136 -0.10 -9.80 7.47
N PHE A 137 -0.32 -10.38 6.30
CA PHE A 137 -1.37 -9.99 5.35
C PHE A 137 -2.53 -10.97 5.48
N GLU A 138 -3.76 -10.47 5.62
CA GLU A 138 -4.95 -11.32 5.69
C GLU A 138 -5.32 -11.85 4.30
N ILE A 139 -5.46 -13.16 4.17
CA ILE A 139 -5.99 -13.82 2.97
C ILE A 139 -7.26 -14.59 3.30
N LYS A 140 -8.07 -14.87 2.28
CA LYS A 140 -9.23 -15.75 2.40
C LYS A 140 -9.00 -17.01 1.57
N VAL A 141 -9.04 -18.17 2.25
CA VAL A 141 -8.94 -19.48 1.62
C VAL A 141 -10.16 -20.28 2.09
N GLU A 142 -10.98 -20.74 1.14
CA GLU A 142 -12.23 -21.48 1.44
C GLU A 142 -13.09 -20.81 2.52
N HIS A 143 -13.33 -19.51 2.37
CA HIS A 143 -14.10 -18.68 3.30
C HIS A 143 -13.46 -18.47 4.69
N MET A 144 -12.34 -19.11 4.97
CA MET A 144 -11.57 -18.91 6.20
C MET A 144 -10.55 -17.79 6.04
N ARG A 145 -10.45 -16.94 7.07
CA ARG A 145 -9.39 -15.93 7.15
C ARG A 145 -8.12 -16.58 7.67
N LYS A 146 -7.02 -16.38 6.95
CA LYS A 146 -5.68 -16.81 7.33
C LYS A 146 -4.73 -15.64 7.24
N LEU A 147 -3.64 -15.69 7.97
CA LEU A 147 -2.56 -14.72 7.90
C LEU A 147 -1.39 -15.33 7.11
N THR A 148 -0.85 -14.57 6.19
CA THR A 148 0.35 -14.93 5.45
C THR A 148 1.43 -13.86 5.61
N PRO A 149 2.69 -14.24 5.83
CA PRO A 149 3.77 -13.29 5.96
C PRO A 149 3.93 -12.41 4.71
N ALA A 150 4.19 -11.14 4.94
CA ALA A 150 4.47 -10.17 3.90
C ALA A 150 5.57 -9.20 4.35
N THR A 151 6.15 -8.48 3.42
CA THR A 151 7.25 -7.55 3.68
C THR A 151 6.94 -6.20 3.05
N ILE A 152 7.24 -5.13 3.79
CA ILE A 152 7.15 -3.77 3.25
C ILE A 152 8.30 -3.54 2.28
N VAL A 153 7.99 -3.07 1.08
CA VAL A 153 8.95 -2.82 0.00
C VAL A 153 8.82 -1.40 -0.55
N GLU A 154 9.85 -0.99 -1.26
CA GLU A 154 9.82 0.29 -1.97
C GLU A 154 8.82 0.29 -3.12
N THR A 155 8.33 1.49 -3.43
CA THR A 155 7.51 1.74 -4.61
C THR A 155 8.19 2.79 -5.51
N PRO A 156 8.01 2.67 -6.83
CA PRO A 156 7.25 1.65 -7.56
C PRO A 156 7.94 0.27 -7.54
N PHE A 157 7.15 -0.81 -7.53
CA PHE A 157 7.64 -2.20 -7.55
C PHE A 157 8.45 -2.51 -8.82
N PHE A 158 8.06 -1.92 -9.95
CA PHE A 158 8.76 -2.02 -11.22
C PHE A 158 9.28 -0.65 -11.64
N ASN A 159 10.59 -0.45 -11.49
CA ASN A 159 11.25 0.83 -11.77
C ASN A 159 12.55 0.64 -12.60
N PRO A 160 12.45 0.17 -13.86
CA PRO A 160 13.62 -0.09 -14.67
C PRO A 160 14.36 1.21 -15.05
N GLU A 161 15.69 1.13 -15.16
CA GLU A 161 16.56 2.28 -15.49
C GLU A 161 16.17 3.00 -16.80
N ARG A 162 15.64 2.25 -17.79
CA ARG A 162 15.17 2.80 -19.06
C ARG A 162 14.09 3.89 -18.92
N LYS A 163 13.41 3.97 -17.77
CA LYS A 163 12.44 5.05 -17.49
C LYS A 163 13.12 6.40 -17.24
N ARG A 164 14.41 6.39 -16.92
CA ARG A 164 15.18 7.57 -16.53
C ARG A 164 16.24 7.95 -17.55
N SER A 165 16.44 7.15 -18.59
CA SER A 165 17.39 7.40 -19.67
C SER A 165 16.67 7.67 -20.99
N CYS A 166 17.11 8.68 -21.73
CA CYS A 166 16.67 8.86 -23.12
C CYS A 166 17.24 7.71 -23.97
N PRO A 167 16.44 7.11 -24.86
CA PRO A 167 16.98 6.20 -25.87
C PRO A 167 18.05 6.93 -26.69
N LYS A 168 19.19 6.28 -26.88
CA LYS A 168 20.23 6.76 -27.80
C LYS A 168 19.79 6.48 -29.24
#